data_a5c3f98daf164a72497b228fcefbccb7
#
_entry.id   a5c3f98daf164a72497b228fcefbccb7
#
_cell.length_a   1.000
_cell.length_b   1.000
_cell.length_c   1.000
_cell.angle_alpha   90.00
_cell.angle_beta   90.00
_cell.angle_gamma   90.00
#
_symmetry.space_group_name_H-M   'P 1'
#
loop_
_entity.id
_entity.type
_entity.pdbx_description
1 polymer ?
#
loop_
_entity_poly.entity_id
_entity_poly.type
_entity_poly.pdbx_seq_one_letter_code
_entity_poly.pdbx_strand_id
1 'polypeptide(L)'
;MSQVDLNTPAFVSYSKANESMLSSLKSKKPVKFARKGWNGKQLHVQAHGSIPTSQVDLENGENAYIEPFFVIVNKANSRVNIWVPSVSDLQAEDWYEVQ
;
A
#
# COMPACT_ATOMS: atom_id res chain seq x y z
N MET A 1 -26.15 22.58 5.41
CA MET A 1 -25.26 21.40 5.54
C MET A 1 -24.70 21.06 4.18
N SER A 2 -23.39 21.01 4.07
CA SER A 2 -22.79 20.69 2.80
C SER A 2 -22.98 19.21 2.48
N GLN A 3 -23.22 18.92 1.22
CA GLN A 3 -23.32 17.54 0.78
C GLN A 3 -21.91 16.96 0.66
N VAL A 4 -21.77 15.72 1.09
CA VAL A 4 -20.54 14.99 0.84
C VAL A 4 -20.60 14.43 -0.56
N ASP A 5 -19.63 14.77 -1.38
CA ASP A 5 -19.53 14.19 -2.71
C ASP A 5 -18.87 12.81 -2.59
N LEU A 6 -19.68 11.79 -2.72
CA LEU A 6 -19.21 10.40 -2.56
C LEU A 6 -18.28 9.96 -3.69
N ASN A 7 -18.22 10.73 -4.77
CA ASN A 7 -17.34 10.40 -5.90
C ASN A 7 -15.98 11.10 -5.81
N THR A 8 -15.84 12.05 -4.86
CA THR A 8 -14.58 12.76 -4.65
C THR A 8 -13.81 12.08 -3.52
N PRO A 9 -12.64 11.52 -3.80
CA PRO A 9 -11.86 10.89 -2.73
C PRO A 9 -11.36 11.93 -1.73
N ALA A 10 -11.26 11.53 -0.47
CA ALA A 10 -10.66 12.34 0.57
C ALA A 10 -9.14 12.22 0.44
N PHE A 11 -8.47 13.32 0.17
CA PHE A 11 -7.01 13.33 0.06
C PHE A 11 -6.35 13.44 1.41
N VAL A 12 -5.27 12.70 1.59
CA VAL A 12 -4.51 12.68 2.84
C VAL A 12 -3.01 12.76 2.53
N SER A 13 -2.24 13.03 3.59
CA SER A 13 -0.78 13.01 3.47
C SER A 13 -0.26 11.60 3.31
N TYR A 14 0.99 11.47 2.88
CA TYR A 14 1.63 10.15 2.81
C TYR A 14 1.70 9.50 4.20
N SER A 15 1.99 10.27 5.26
CA SER A 15 2.04 9.74 6.62
C SER A 15 0.74 9.06 6.99
N LYS A 16 -0.38 9.67 6.66
CA LYS A 16 -1.70 9.11 6.93
C LYS A 16 -1.96 7.87 6.10
N ALA A 17 -1.62 7.90 4.82
CA ALA A 17 -1.76 6.74 3.94
C ALA A 17 -0.90 5.58 4.43
N ASN A 18 0.35 5.86 4.80
CA ASN A 18 1.28 4.86 5.31
C ASN A 18 0.74 4.20 6.58
N GLU A 19 0.26 5.01 7.53
CA GLU A 19 -0.32 4.50 8.77
C GLU A 19 -1.52 3.61 8.49
N SER A 20 -2.40 4.02 7.61
CA SER A 20 -3.59 3.25 7.26
C SER A 20 -3.23 1.92 6.60
N MET A 21 -2.26 1.93 5.68
CA MET A 21 -1.83 0.71 5.00
C MET A 21 -1.20 -0.28 5.97
N LEU A 22 -0.34 0.19 6.87
CA LEU A 22 0.31 -0.71 7.83
C LEU A 22 -0.69 -1.25 8.84
N SER A 23 -1.62 -0.42 9.31
CA SER A 23 -2.65 -0.86 10.24
C SER A 23 -3.55 -1.93 9.63
N SER A 24 -3.79 -1.86 8.33
CA SER A 24 -4.67 -2.80 7.64
C SER A 24 -4.08 -4.20 7.51
N LEU A 25 -2.78 -4.38 7.77
CA LEU A 25 -2.18 -5.71 7.75
C LEU A 25 -2.76 -6.64 8.81
N LYS A 26 -3.36 -6.07 9.85
CA LYS A 26 -4.01 -6.85 10.90
C LYS A 26 -5.42 -7.27 10.52
N SER A 27 -5.95 -6.75 9.44
CA SER A 27 -7.28 -7.09 8.95
C SER A 27 -7.17 -8.02 7.76
N LYS A 28 -8.28 -8.64 7.38
CA LYS A 28 -8.31 -9.56 6.25
C LYS A 28 -8.30 -8.85 4.90
N LYS A 29 -8.50 -7.53 4.90
CA LYS A 29 -8.57 -6.71 3.69
C LYS A 29 -7.59 -5.58 3.78
N PRO A 30 -6.44 -5.67 3.12
CA PRO A 30 -5.51 -4.56 3.11
C PRO A 30 -6.10 -3.37 2.34
N VAL A 31 -5.91 -2.17 2.87
CA VAL A 31 -6.35 -0.97 2.17
C VAL A 31 -5.34 -0.61 1.08
N LYS A 32 -5.85 0.00 0.02
CA LYS A 32 -5.09 0.36 -1.17
C LYS A 32 -5.09 1.86 -1.29
N PHE A 33 -3.96 2.45 -1.65
CA PHE A 33 -3.85 3.89 -1.84
C PHE A 33 -3.22 4.21 -3.18
N ALA A 34 -3.58 5.37 -3.70
CA ALA A 34 -3.00 5.91 -4.93
C ALA A 34 -2.88 7.41 -4.79
N ARG A 35 -2.09 8.03 -5.66
CA ARG A 35 -2.02 9.48 -5.73
C ARG A 35 -2.97 10.01 -6.79
N LYS A 36 -3.41 11.26 -6.59
CA LYS A 36 -4.13 11.99 -7.63
C LYS A 36 -3.25 12.01 -8.88
N GLY A 37 -3.82 11.72 -10.02
CA GLY A 37 -3.06 11.62 -11.26
C GLY A 37 -2.65 10.19 -11.61
N TRP A 38 -2.61 9.29 -10.63
CA TRP A 38 -2.49 7.88 -10.92
C TRP A 38 -3.87 7.35 -11.35
N ASN A 39 -3.87 6.33 -12.18
CA ASN A 39 -5.13 5.65 -12.45
C ASN A 39 -5.36 4.61 -11.34
N GLY A 40 -6.06 5.04 -10.27
CA GLY A 40 -6.28 4.19 -9.10
C GLY A 40 -7.05 2.91 -9.38
N LYS A 41 -7.75 2.83 -10.51
CA LYS A 41 -8.39 1.59 -10.93
C LYS A 41 -7.38 0.60 -11.48
N GLN A 42 -6.24 1.09 -11.95
CA GLN A 42 -5.21 0.25 -12.56
C GLN A 42 -3.94 0.21 -11.72
N LEU A 43 -3.64 1.27 -10.97
CA LEU A 43 -2.38 1.42 -10.26
C LEU A 43 -2.64 1.84 -8.82
N HIS A 44 -2.15 1.04 -7.88
CA HIS A 44 -2.25 1.38 -6.46
C HIS A 44 -1.09 0.76 -5.69
N VAL A 45 -0.87 1.24 -4.47
CA VAL A 45 0.08 0.65 -3.53
C VAL A 45 -0.67 0.06 -2.35
N GLN A 46 -0.10 -0.94 -1.75
CA GLN A 46 -0.62 -1.54 -0.52
C GLN A 46 0.53 -2.16 0.26
N ALA A 47 0.33 -2.32 1.57
CA ALA A 47 1.28 -3.03 2.40
C ALA A 47 1.03 -4.53 2.25
N HIS A 48 2.12 -5.30 2.30
CA HIS A 48 2.05 -6.75 2.31
C HIS A 48 2.55 -7.24 3.66
N GLY A 49 1.90 -8.24 4.20
CA GLY A 49 2.30 -8.78 5.50
C GLY A 49 3.56 -9.61 5.43
N SER A 50 4.00 -10.08 6.59
CA SER A 50 5.17 -10.96 6.70
C SER A 50 4.96 -12.23 5.89
N ILE A 51 5.97 -12.63 5.14
CA ILE A 51 5.91 -13.81 4.28
C ILE A 51 6.96 -14.81 4.78
N PRO A 52 6.55 -16.02 5.16
CA PRO A 52 7.53 -17.04 5.51
C PRO A 52 8.33 -17.43 4.27
N THR A 53 9.62 -17.68 4.46
CA THR A 53 10.47 -18.12 3.35
C THR A 53 11.41 -19.21 3.82
N SER A 54 11.54 -20.26 3.01
CA SER A 54 12.46 -21.34 3.24
C SER A 54 13.81 -21.11 2.56
N GLN A 55 13.94 -20.00 1.82
CA GLN A 55 15.18 -19.71 1.08
C GLN A 55 16.27 -19.12 1.97
N VAL A 56 15.93 -18.70 3.18
CA VAL A 56 16.89 -18.17 4.14
C VAL A 56 16.97 -19.16 5.30
N ASP A 57 18.15 -19.69 5.53
CA ASP A 57 18.40 -20.63 6.62
C ASP A 57 18.92 -19.86 7.84
N LEU A 58 18.14 -19.86 8.92
CA LEU A 58 18.50 -19.19 10.17
C LEU A 58 19.36 -20.06 11.09
N GLU A 59 19.60 -21.31 10.70
CA GLU A 59 20.46 -22.26 11.43
C GLU A 59 19.95 -22.62 12.83
N ASN A 60 18.82 -22.06 13.26
CA ASN A 60 18.24 -22.33 14.58
C ASN A 60 16.97 -23.16 14.53
N GLY A 61 16.61 -23.65 13.34
CA GLY A 61 15.39 -24.44 13.15
C GLY A 61 14.13 -23.61 13.04
N GLU A 62 14.23 -22.30 13.11
CA GLU A 62 13.06 -21.42 12.95
C GLU A 62 12.87 -21.02 11.50
N ASN A 63 11.65 -20.65 11.15
CA ASN A 63 11.34 -20.14 9.83
C ASN A 63 11.73 -18.66 9.73
N ALA A 64 12.35 -18.30 8.62
CA ALA A 64 12.60 -16.89 8.30
C ALA A 64 11.32 -16.26 7.75
N TYR A 65 11.16 -14.98 7.98
CA TYR A 65 10.02 -14.21 7.48
C TYR A 65 10.52 -12.94 6.83
N ILE A 66 9.94 -12.62 5.68
CA ILE A 66 10.17 -11.33 5.05
C ILE A 66 9.32 -10.30 5.80
N GLU A 67 9.97 -9.26 6.31
CA GLU A 67 9.27 -8.20 7.05
C GLU A 67 8.21 -7.52 6.17
N PRO A 68 7.19 -6.89 6.77
CA PRO A 68 6.18 -6.17 5.99
C PRO A 68 6.81 -5.12 5.07
N PHE A 69 6.27 -5.00 3.88
CA PHE A 69 6.78 -4.11 2.85
C PHE A 69 5.63 -3.62 1.99
N PHE A 70 5.90 -2.62 1.16
CA PHE A 70 4.90 -2.09 0.24
C PHE A 70 5.11 -2.64 -1.16
N VAL A 71 4.01 -2.84 -1.87
CA VAL A 71 4.02 -3.23 -3.27
C VAL A 71 3.19 -2.27 -4.08
N ILE A 72 3.58 -2.06 -5.32
CA ILE A 72 2.78 -1.34 -6.29
C ILE A 72 2.18 -2.37 -7.25
N VAL A 73 0.86 -2.29 -7.39
CA VAL A 73 0.09 -3.24 -8.20
C VAL A 73 -0.37 -2.53 -9.45
N ASN A 74 -0.05 -3.10 -10.61
CA ASN A 74 -0.55 -2.60 -11.88
C ASN A 74 -1.51 -3.63 -12.45
N LYS A 75 -2.80 -3.35 -12.34
CA LYS A 75 -3.85 -4.27 -12.80
C LYS A 75 -3.91 -4.37 -14.32
N ALA A 76 -3.43 -3.35 -15.02
CA ALA A 76 -3.48 -3.35 -16.49
C ALA A 76 -2.62 -4.45 -17.09
N ASN A 77 -1.53 -4.83 -16.43
CA ASN A 77 -0.63 -5.87 -16.94
C ASN A 77 -0.36 -6.99 -15.94
N SER A 78 -1.11 -7.02 -14.83
CA SER A 78 -0.99 -8.04 -13.78
C SER A 78 0.40 -8.10 -13.16
N ARG A 79 1.08 -6.94 -13.05
CA ARG A 79 2.42 -6.87 -12.47
C ARG A 79 2.36 -6.30 -11.05
N VAL A 80 3.16 -6.90 -10.18
CA VAL A 80 3.32 -6.46 -8.79
C VAL A 80 4.81 -6.33 -8.53
N ASN A 81 5.21 -5.16 -8.03
CA ASN A 81 6.62 -4.88 -7.74
C ASN A 81 6.76 -4.34 -6.32
N ILE A 82 7.92 -4.58 -5.73
CA ILE A 82 8.27 -3.92 -4.47
C ILE A 82 8.26 -2.42 -4.73
N TRP A 83 7.68 -1.66 -3.79
CA TRP A 83 7.54 -0.21 -3.96
C TRP A 83 8.22 0.53 -2.82
N VAL A 84 8.98 1.56 -3.19
CA VAL A 84 9.60 2.49 -2.27
C VAL A 84 9.17 3.89 -2.69
N PRO A 85 8.67 4.72 -1.76
CA PRO A 85 8.21 6.06 -2.13
C PRO A 85 9.36 6.94 -2.58
N SER A 86 9.10 7.74 -3.61
CA SER A 86 10.02 8.79 -4.03
C SER A 86 9.91 9.97 -3.05
N VAL A 87 10.82 10.95 -3.15
CA VAL A 87 10.71 12.18 -2.36
C VAL A 87 9.38 12.87 -2.65
N SER A 88 8.98 12.91 -3.91
CA SER A 88 7.69 13.48 -4.29
C SER A 88 6.53 12.76 -3.61
N ASP A 89 6.58 11.43 -3.55
CA ASP A 89 5.53 10.64 -2.90
C ASP A 89 5.45 10.94 -1.40
N LEU A 90 6.60 11.08 -0.75
CA LEU A 90 6.65 11.36 0.69
C LEU A 90 6.09 12.73 1.05
N GLN A 91 6.23 13.70 0.16
CA GLN A 91 5.78 15.07 0.38
C GLN A 91 4.38 15.34 -0.10
N ALA A 92 3.79 14.40 -0.85
CA ALA A 92 2.48 14.60 -1.45
C ALA A 92 1.37 14.57 -0.41
N GLU A 93 0.35 15.38 -0.65
CA GLU A 93 -0.86 15.41 0.18
C GLU A 93 -2.09 15.06 -0.65
N ASP A 94 -1.88 14.37 -1.75
CA ASP A 94 -2.93 13.97 -2.68
C ASP A 94 -3.15 12.45 -2.71
N TRP A 95 -2.78 11.79 -1.64
CA TRP A 95 -3.04 10.35 -1.49
C TRP A 95 -4.51 10.10 -1.19
N TYR A 96 -5.08 9.05 -1.74
CA TYR A 96 -6.46 8.69 -1.43
C TYR A 96 -6.63 7.18 -1.43
N GLU A 97 -7.60 6.71 -0.65
CA GLU A 97 -7.90 5.28 -0.57
C GLU A 97 -8.67 4.84 -1.83
N VAL A 98 -8.19 3.77 -2.45
CA VAL A 98 -8.82 3.19 -3.63
C VAL A 98 -9.84 2.15 -3.18
N GLN A 99 -11.03 2.23 -3.72
CA GLN A 99 -12.12 1.28 -3.39
C GLN A 99 -11.99 -0.01 -4.17
#